data_ad0fb3196494bc9f72e41480fdce7d04
#
_entry.id   ad0fb3196494bc9f72e41480fdce7d04
#
_cell.length_a   1.000
_cell.length_b   1.000
_cell.length_c   1.000
_cell.angle_alpha   90.00
_cell.angle_beta   90.00
_cell.angle_gamma   90.00
#
_symmetry.space_group_name_H-M   'P 1'
#
loop_
_entity.id
_entity.type
_entity.pdbx_description
1 polymer ?
#
loop_
_entity_poly.entity_id
_entity_poly.type
_entity_poly.pdbx_seq_one_letter_code
_entity_poly.pdbx_strand_id
1 'polypeptide(L)'
;MRAEHGRPAAIGRRMSARGRWAAVKAIVAACVLVIGGGALAGCAQKAAAAATIELGTAYVEVPSSGATTTAYLVIRNNGPADRLVSARTSAGGRVTFREPVHAGGSAMRTVPAIGIPADTLLRLSPDGSHLLITDAGPMKGGTQITLTLVFAKGGTVSIAAEVTNPESGGSSYFLN
;
A
#
# COMPACT_ATOMS: atom_id res chain seq x y z
N MET A 1 38.74 62.04 22.55
CA MET A 1 40.17 61.74 22.36
C MET A 1 40.20 60.61 21.34
N ARG A 2 40.50 60.91 20.10
CA ARG A 2 41.75 60.70 19.37
C ARG A 2 42.21 59.24 19.39
N ALA A 3 42.53 58.52 18.36
CA ALA A 3 42.92 58.82 16.97
C ALA A 3 42.91 57.48 16.24
N GLU A 4 42.41 57.32 15.04
CA GLU A 4 43.07 57.47 13.74
C GLU A 4 44.13 56.43 13.37
N HIS A 5 44.02 56.02 12.12
CA HIS A 5 44.97 55.51 11.15
C HIS A 5 45.13 53.99 11.12
N GLY A 6 45.14 53.29 10.01
CA GLY A 6 45.26 53.70 8.61
C GLY A 6 45.12 52.47 7.70
N ARG A 7 44.63 52.72 6.49
CA ARG A 7 44.79 51.89 5.30
C ARG A 7 46.20 52.06 4.71
N PRO A 8 46.69 51.09 3.98
CA PRO A 8 46.79 51.21 2.53
C PRO A 8 46.57 49.89 1.77
N ALA A 9 45.83 49.95 0.72
CA ALA A 9 46.18 50.12 -0.68
C ALA A 9 46.65 48.82 -1.42
N ALA A 10 45.79 48.44 -2.30
CA ALA A 10 45.84 47.64 -3.50
C ALA A 10 47.23 47.44 -4.16
N ILE A 11 47.46 46.21 -4.65
CA ILE A 11 48.19 46.03 -5.92
C ILE A 11 47.52 44.84 -6.65
N GLY A 12 46.90 45.16 -7.75
CA GLY A 12 46.36 44.16 -8.68
C GLY A 12 47.47 43.47 -9.46
N ARG A 13 47.32 42.21 -9.66
CA ARG A 13 48.02 41.46 -10.75
C ARG A 13 46.99 40.71 -11.57
N ARG A 14 46.64 41.31 -12.69
CA ARG A 14 46.00 40.62 -13.80
C ARG A 14 47.02 39.60 -14.33
N MET A 15 46.80 38.32 -14.16
CA MET A 15 47.49 37.31 -14.93
C MET A 15 46.55 36.76 -16.01
N SER A 16 47.03 36.97 -17.24
CA SER A 16 46.40 36.65 -18.51
C SER A 16 46.11 35.16 -18.67
N ALA A 17 44.86 34.89 -18.99
CA ALA A 17 44.41 33.57 -19.46
C ALA A 17 44.83 33.36 -20.94
N ARG A 18 46.05 32.95 -21.16
CA ARG A 18 46.46 32.45 -22.48
C ARG A 18 47.55 31.41 -22.23
N GLY A 19 47.27 30.12 -22.38
CA GLY A 19 48.30 29.10 -22.42
C GLY A 19 48.01 27.72 -21.83
N ARG A 20 46.75 27.27 -21.75
CA ARG A 20 46.47 25.92 -21.21
C ARG A 20 45.58 25.07 -22.11
N TRP A 21 45.51 25.35 -23.39
CA TRP A 21 44.71 24.59 -24.37
C TRP A 21 45.49 23.63 -25.27
N ALA A 22 46.81 23.49 -25.03
CA ALA A 22 47.69 22.70 -25.90
C ALA A 22 48.10 21.32 -25.31
N ALA A 23 47.64 20.93 -24.11
CA ALA A 23 48.08 19.67 -23.49
C ALA A 23 46.97 18.59 -23.35
N VAL A 24 45.79 18.77 -23.96
CA VAL A 24 44.68 17.79 -23.83
C VAL A 24 44.47 16.93 -25.09
N LYS A 25 45.28 17.10 -26.13
CA LYS A 25 45.11 16.35 -27.39
C LYS A 25 46.01 15.11 -27.57
N ALA A 26 46.72 14.65 -26.55
CA ALA A 26 47.68 13.54 -26.71
C ALA A 26 47.37 12.27 -25.85
N ILE A 27 46.17 12.16 -25.22
CA ILE A 27 45.86 10.96 -24.37
C ILE A 27 44.54 10.29 -24.80
N VAL A 28 44.09 10.44 -26.02
CA VAL A 28 42.88 9.77 -26.53
C VAL A 28 43.15 8.60 -27.49
N ALA A 29 44.43 8.22 -27.68
CA ALA A 29 44.77 7.21 -28.68
C ALA A 29 45.31 5.86 -28.14
N ALA A 30 45.10 5.52 -26.85
CA ALA A 30 45.63 4.28 -26.29
C ALA A 30 44.68 3.46 -25.39
N CYS A 31 43.34 3.61 -25.52
CA CYS A 31 42.37 2.79 -24.77
C CYS A 31 41.30 2.15 -25.64
N VAL A 32 41.66 1.69 -26.81
CA VAL A 32 40.79 0.84 -27.65
C VAL A 32 41.52 -0.45 -27.90
N LEU A 33 41.39 -1.44 -27.04
CA LEU A 33 41.52 -2.88 -27.32
C LEU A 33 41.59 -3.71 -26.02
N VAL A 34 40.54 -3.72 -25.17
CA VAL A 34 40.18 -4.89 -24.35
C VAL A 34 38.65 -4.90 -24.25
N ILE A 35 37.96 -5.23 -25.33
CA ILE A 35 36.59 -5.71 -25.26
C ILE A 35 36.66 -7.23 -25.30
N GLY A 36 37.17 -7.81 -24.21
CA GLY A 36 36.99 -9.22 -23.91
C GLY A 36 35.61 -9.43 -23.33
N GLY A 37 34.81 -10.30 -23.99
CA GLY A 37 33.45 -10.63 -23.69
C GLY A 37 33.13 -10.93 -22.23
N GLY A 38 32.60 -9.95 -21.52
CA GLY A 38 31.86 -10.13 -20.30
C GLY A 38 30.37 -10.27 -20.69
N ALA A 39 29.87 -11.50 -20.78
CA ALA A 39 28.46 -11.75 -20.83
C ALA A 39 27.85 -11.11 -19.57
N LEU A 40 27.24 -9.93 -19.72
CA LEU A 40 26.30 -9.38 -18.74
C LEU A 40 25.11 -10.33 -18.74
N ALA A 41 25.17 -11.39 -17.92
CA ALA A 41 23.99 -12.11 -17.49
C ALA A 41 23.15 -11.12 -16.69
N GLY A 42 22.43 -10.26 -17.40
CA GLY A 42 21.38 -9.45 -16.83
C GLY A 42 20.35 -10.42 -16.26
N CYS A 43 20.33 -10.59 -14.94
CA CYS A 43 19.17 -11.13 -14.25
C CYS A 43 18.02 -10.22 -14.60
N ALA A 44 17.28 -10.56 -15.67
CA ALA A 44 15.98 -9.99 -15.95
C ALA A 44 15.10 -10.40 -14.77
N GLN A 45 15.07 -9.54 -13.76
CA GLN A 45 14.12 -9.66 -12.67
C GLN A 45 12.76 -9.51 -13.31
N LYS A 46 12.10 -10.66 -13.58
CA LYS A 46 10.72 -10.68 -14.06
C LYS A 46 9.91 -9.88 -13.03
N ALA A 47 9.54 -8.67 -13.39
CA ALA A 47 8.67 -7.86 -12.54
C ALA A 47 7.46 -8.73 -12.21
N ALA A 48 7.26 -9.02 -10.94
CA ALA A 48 6.08 -9.77 -10.51
C ALA A 48 4.87 -8.93 -10.94
N ALA A 49 3.97 -9.55 -11.71
CA ALA A 49 2.74 -8.88 -12.12
C ALA A 49 2.03 -8.40 -10.85
N ALA A 50 1.64 -7.13 -10.82
CA ALA A 50 0.86 -6.58 -9.72
C ALA A 50 -0.49 -7.30 -9.68
N ALA A 51 -0.98 -7.59 -8.47
CA ALA A 51 -2.34 -8.09 -8.31
C ALA A 51 -3.31 -6.95 -8.68
N THR A 52 -4.27 -7.22 -9.53
CA THR A 52 -5.36 -6.28 -9.85
C THR A 52 -6.53 -6.60 -8.94
N ILE A 53 -6.67 -5.82 -7.88
CA ILE A 53 -7.72 -6.01 -6.88
C ILE A 53 -8.89 -5.07 -7.18
N GLU A 54 -10.07 -5.63 -7.26
CA GLU A 54 -11.34 -4.91 -7.33
C GLU A 54 -12.19 -5.26 -6.11
N LEU A 55 -12.85 -4.26 -5.54
CA LEU A 55 -13.76 -4.44 -4.41
C LEU A 55 -15.21 -4.37 -4.92
N GLY A 56 -15.98 -5.37 -4.56
CA GLY A 56 -17.42 -5.40 -4.78
C GLY A 56 -18.18 -4.86 -3.58
N THR A 57 -19.46 -5.20 -3.51
CA THR A 57 -20.36 -4.75 -2.43
C THR A 57 -19.77 -4.94 -1.04
N ALA A 58 -19.86 -3.92 -0.19
CA ALA A 58 -19.38 -3.92 1.18
C ALA A 58 -20.47 -3.49 2.15
N TYR A 59 -20.57 -4.18 3.28
CA TYR A 59 -21.52 -3.92 4.36
C TYR A 59 -20.80 -3.95 5.71
N VAL A 60 -21.31 -3.13 6.63
CA VAL A 60 -20.92 -3.13 8.03
C VAL A 60 -22.20 -3.23 8.86
N GLU A 61 -22.24 -4.15 9.80
CA GLU A 61 -23.38 -4.28 10.70
C GLU A 61 -23.44 -3.10 11.68
N VAL A 62 -24.64 -2.62 12.00
CA VAL A 62 -24.83 -1.69 13.11
C VAL A 62 -24.41 -2.41 14.40
N PRO A 63 -23.54 -1.80 15.24
CA PRO A 63 -23.17 -2.40 16.52
C PRO A 63 -24.42 -2.64 17.38
N SER A 64 -24.67 -3.89 17.73
CA SER A 64 -25.80 -4.27 18.57
C SER A 64 -25.60 -3.89 20.06
N SER A 65 -24.35 -3.85 20.50
CA SER A 65 -23.95 -3.38 21.83
C SER A 65 -22.48 -3.00 21.86
N GLY A 66 -22.17 -1.84 22.40
CA GLY A 66 -20.79 -1.36 22.48
C GLY A 66 -20.24 -0.89 21.12
N ALA A 67 -18.91 -0.83 21.01
CA ALA A 67 -18.21 -0.30 19.83
C ALA A 67 -17.63 -1.42 18.93
N THR A 68 -18.22 -2.63 18.96
CA THR A 68 -17.75 -3.78 18.18
C THR A 68 -18.76 -4.15 17.12
N THR A 69 -18.28 -4.30 15.88
CA THR A 69 -19.08 -4.70 14.73
C THR A 69 -18.26 -5.51 13.72
N THR A 70 -18.94 -6.03 12.71
CA THR A 70 -18.34 -6.82 11.64
C THR A 70 -18.56 -6.15 10.29
N ALA A 71 -17.59 -6.34 9.39
CA ALA A 71 -17.68 -5.90 8.01
C ALA A 71 -17.44 -7.07 7.05
N TYR A 72 -18.22 -7.07 5.98
CA TYR A 72 -18.22 -8.06 4.92
C TYR A 72 -18.07 -7.38 3.57
N LEU A 73 -17.38 -8.01 2.65
CA LEU A 73 -17.20 -7.48 1.29
C LEU A 73 -16.79 -8.57 0.31
N VAL A 74 -16.88 -8.23 -0.95
CA VAL A 74 -16.38 -9.08 -2.05
C VAL A 74 -15.06 -8.51 -2.54
N ILE A 75 -14.05 -9.36 -2.67
CA ILE A 75 -12.74 -9.04 -3.23
C ILE A 75 -12.55 -9.89 -4.49
N ARG A 76 -12.42 -9.24 -5.65
CA ARG A 76 -12.02 -9.88 -6.90
C ARG A 76 -10.54 -9.67 -7.11
N ASN A 77 -9.80 -10.75 -7.26
CA ASN A 77 -8.41 -10.71 -7.67
C ASN A 77 -8.30 -11.19 -9.12
N ASN A 78 -7.98 -10.28 -10.05
CA ASN A 78 -7.77 -10.58 -11.47
C ASN A 78 -6.27 -10.70 -11.79
N GLY A 79 -5.50 -11.31 -10.90
CA GLY A 79 -4.05 -11.45 -11.04
C GLY A 79 -3.46 -12.50 -10.11
N PRO A 80 -2.15 -12.47 -9.86
CA PRO A 80 -1.48 -13.44 -9.02
C PRO A 80 -1.98 -13.39 -7.57
N ALA A 81 -1.82 -14.49 -6.83
CA ALA A 81 -2.20 -14.58 -5.43
C ALA A 81 -1.65 -13.42 -4.59
N ASP A 82 -2.48 -12.88 -3.70
CA ASP A 82 -2.19 -11.73 -2.84
C ASP A 82 -2.64 -12.00 -1.39
N ARG A 83 -2.51 -11.03 -0.54
CA ARG A 83 -2.98 -11.05 0.86
C ARG A 83 -3.49 -9.70 1.27
N LEU A 84 -4.64 -9.65 1.94
CA LEU A 84 -5.12 -8.48 2.67
C LEU A 84 -4.33 -8.40 3.99
N VAL A 85 -3.52 -7.37 4.16
CA VAL A 85 -2.57 -7.25 5.28
C VAL A 85 -2.93 -6.15 6.28
N SER A 86 -3.79 -5.19 5.88
CA SER A 86 -4.29 -4.15 6.78
C SER A 86 -5.66 -3.66 6.32
N ALA A 87 -6.46 -3.18 7.25
CA ALA A 87 -7.72 -2.51 6.97
C ALA A 87 -7.96 -1.38 7.97
N ARG A 88 -8.67 -0.34 7.52
CA ARG A 88 -9.08 0.80 8.34
C ARG A 88 -10.49 1.22 7.96
N THR A 89 -11.19 1.89 8.89
CA THR A 89 -12.51 2.47 8.65
C THR A 89 -12.49 3.99 8.89
N SER A 90 -13.35 4.72 8.21
CA SER A 90 -13.60 6.15 8.49
C SER A 90 -14.32 6.36 9.82
N ALA A 91 -14.95 5.33 10.39
CA ALA A 91 -15.57 5.36 11.70
C ALA A 91 -14.54 5.18 12.85
N GLY A 92 -13.26 5.01 12.51
CA GLY A 92 -12.20 4.76 13.49
C GLY A 92 -12.20 3.33 14.00
N GLY A 93 -11.59 3.14 15.18
CA GLY A 93 -11.46 1.82 15.79
C GLY A 93 -10.31 0.99 15.22
N ARG A 94 -10.25 -0.25 15.66
CA ARG A 94 -9.25 -1.25 15.24
C ARG A 94 -9.91 -2.32 14.39
N VAL A 95 -9.34 -2.61 13.23
CA VAL A 95 -9.79 -3.71 12.36
C VAL A 95 -8.87 -4.90 12.55
N THR A 96 -9.45 -6.07 12.79
CA THR A 96 -8.76 -7.36 12.85
C THR A 96 -9.41 -8.34 11.88
N PHE A 97 -8.62 -9.29 11.39
CA PHE A 97 -9.09 -10.30 10.46
C PHE A 97 -9.49 -11.57 11.21
N ARG A 98 -10.65 -12.10 10.88
CA ARG A 98 -11.17 -13.33 11.47
C ARG A 98 -11.32 -14.39 10.40
N GLU A 99 -10.95 -15.60 10.74
CA GLU A 99 -11.16 -16.79 9.88
C GLU A 99 -11.75 -17.93 10.69
N PRO A 100 -12.59 -18.79 10.10
CA PRO A 100 -13.06 -19.99 10.77
C PRO A 100 -11.89 -20.93 11.07
N VAL A 101 -11.89 -21.55 12.25
CA VAL A 101 -10.87 -22.53 12.64
C VAL A 101 -10.95 -23.78 11.75
N HIS A 102 -12.19 -24.16 11.38
CA HIS A 102 -12.49 -25.25 10.46
C HIS A 102 -13.57 -24.80 9.48
N ALA A 103 -13.54 -25.32 8.27
CA ALA A 103 -14.56 -25.04 7.26
C ALA A 103 -15.96 -25.43 7.80
N GLY A 104 -16.92 -24.51 7.76
CA GLY A 104 -18.28 -24.70 8.27
C GLY A 104 -18.41 -24.68 9.79
N GLY A 105 -17.34 -24.38 10.52
CA GLY A 105 -17.38 -24.27 11.98
C GLY A 105 -17.66 -22.83 12.43
N SER A 106 -18.31 -22.68 13.59
CA SER A 106 -18.59 -21.36 14.21
C SER A 106 -17.41 -20.76 14.98
N ALA A 107 -16.40 -21.57 15.30
CA ALA A 107 -15.20 -21.10 16.02
C ALA A 107 -14.31 -20.25 15.11
N MET A 108 -14.03 -19.01 15.52
CA MET A 108 -13.23 -18.04 14.76
C MET A 108 -11.88 -17.79 15.42
N ARG A 109 -10.84 -17.63 14.60
CA ARG A 109 -9.50 -17.21 15.06
C ARG A 109 -9.11 -15.88 14.44
N THR A 110 -8.28 -15.13 15.14
CA THR A 110 -7.62 -13.94 14.56
C THR A 110 -6.42 -14.37 13.74
N VAL A 111 -6.29 -13.77 12.54
CA VAL A 111 -5.15 -14.01 11.64
C VAL A 111 -4.47 -12.70 11.29
N PRO A 112 -3.17 -12.71 10.97
CA PRO A 112 -2.44 -11.49 10.62
C PRO A 112 -2.76 -10.99 9.21
N ALA A 113 -3.29 -11.84 8.33
CA ALA A 113 -3.66 -11.51 6.97
C ALA A 113 -4.66 -12.53 6.42
N ILE A 114 -5.51 -12.11 5.48
CA ILE A 114 -6.41 -13.01 4.72
C ILE A 114 -5.76 -13.30 3.37
N GLY A 115 -5.60 -14.58 3.04
CA GLY A 115 -5.08 -15.05 1.75
C GLY A 115 -6.11 -14.83 0.64
N ILE A 116 -5.64 -14.35 -0.51
CA ILE A 116 -6.47 -14.15 -1.70
C ILE A 116 -5.82 -14.93 -2.85
N PRO A 117 -6.38 -16.07 -3.27
CA PRO A 117 -5.83 -16.83 -4.39
C PRO A 117 -5.80 -16.04 -5.69
N ALA A 118 -4.99 -16.48 -6.65
CA ALA A 118 -4.95 -15.90 -7.99
C ALA A 118 -6.30 -16.11 -8.70
N ASP A 119 -6.70 -15.13 -9.50
CA ASP A 119 -7.88 -15.19 -10.38
C ASP A 119 -9.16 -15.64 -9.68
N THR A 120 -9.38 -15.13 -8.45
CA THR A 120 -10.46 -15.60 -7.56
C THR A 120 -11.38 -14.47 -7.12
N LEU A 121 -12.63 -14.81 -6.92
CA LEU A 121 -13.61 -14.02 -6.19
C LEU A 121 -13.68 -14.54 -4.75
N LEU A 122 -13.14 -13.77 -3.80
CA LEU A 122 -13.21 -14.07 -2.37
C LEU A 122 -14.38 -13.28 -1.76
N ARG A 123 -15.26 -13.97 -1.06
CA ARG A 123 -16.35 -13.38 -0.28
C ARG A 123 -15.98 -13.41 1.20
N LEU A 124 -15.93 -12.26 1.84
CA LEU A 124 -15.91 -12.15 3.29
C LEU A 124 -17.37 -12.16 3.77
N SER A 125 -17.70 -13.10 4.65
CA SER A 125 -19.11 -13.40 5.03
C SER A 125 -19.21 -13.77 6.51
N PRO A 126 -20.40 -13.76 7.10
CA PRO A 126 -20.61 -14.13 8.51
C PRO A 126 -20.06 -15.51 8.87
N ASP A 127 -20.26 -16.50 8.00
CA ASP A 127 -19.83 -17.89 8.20
C ASP A 127 -18.42 -18.15 7.71
N GLY A 128 -17.79 -17.15 7.08
CA GLY A 128 -16.45 -17.21 6.51
C GLY A 128 -15.50 -16.23 7.17
N SER A 129 -14.42 -15.95 6.45
CA SER A 129 -13.51 -14.88 6.86
C SER A 129 -14.24 -13.54 6.84
N HIS A 130 -13.96 -12.67 7.82
CA HIS A 130 -14.55 -11.34 7.92
C HIS A 130 -13.64 -10.35 8.65
N LEU A 131 -14.03 -9.07 8.63
CA LEU A 131 -13.36 -8.01 9.36
C LEU A 131 -14.11 -7.77 10.67
N LEU A 132 -13.42 -7.86 11.80
CA LEU A 132 -13.93 -7.45 13.09
C LEU A 132 -13.42 -6.05 13.40
N ILE A 133 -14.33 -5.13 13.67
CA ILE A 133 -14.04 -3.73 14.01
C ILE A 133 -14.36 -3.55 15.49
N THR A 134 -13.36 -3.14 16.28
CA THR A 134 -13.52 -2.85 17.71
C THR A 134 -13.23 -1.38 17.98
N ASP A 135 -13.83 -0.82 19.02
CA ASP A 135 -13.67 0.58 19.41
C ASP A 135 -14.06 1.56 18.27
N ALA A 136 -15.02 1.17 17.44
CA ALA A 136 -15.55 2.02 16.39
C ALA A 136 -16.39 3.15 16.98
N GLY A 137 -16.38 4.30 16.29
CA GLY A 137 -17.31 5.39 16.59
C GLY A 137 -18.76 5.03 16.28
N PRO A 138 -19.69 5.91 16.61
CA PRO A 138 -21.13 5.69 16.36
C PRO A 138 -21.40 5.44 14.87
N MET A 139 -22.15 4.39 14.56
CA MET A 139 -22.63 4.06 13.22
C MET A 139 -24.14 3.95 13.23
N LYS A 140 -24.79 4.55 12.23
CA LYS A 140 -26.25 4.55 12.08
C LYS A 140 -26.61 3.75 10.83
N GLY A 141 -27.58 2.86 10.94
CA GLY A 141 -28.13 2.13 9.79
C GLY A 141 -28.59 3.05 8.66
N GLY A 142 -28.33 2.65 7.42
CA GLY A 142 -28.60 3.42 6.22
C GLY A 142 -27.55 4.51 5.90
N THR A 143 -26.48 4.65 6.70
CA THR A 143 -25.35 5.52 6.39
C THR A 143 -24.24 4.73 5.71
N GLN A 144 -23.21 5.42 5.21
CA GLN A 144 -22.05 4.80 4.62
C GLN A 144 -20.78 5.17 5.39
N ILE A 145 -19.88 4.22 5.52
CA ILE A 145 -18.50 4.45 5.97
C ILE A 145 -17.53 4.00 4.90
N THR A 146 -16.32 4.55 4.92
CA THR A 146 -15.26 4.10 4.00
C THR A 146 -14.42 3.02 4.66
N LEU A 147 -14.27 1.88 3.98
CA LEU A 147 -13.28 0.87 4.29
C LEU A 147 -12.06 1.09 3.40
N THR A 148 -10.89 1.20 3.98
CA THR A 148 -9.60 1.28 3.27
C THR A 148 -8.81 0.01 3.56
N LEU A 149 -8.52 -0.75 2.52
CA LEU A 149 -7.88 -2.06 2.56
C LEU A 149 -6.49 -1.96 1.94
N VAL A 150 -5.51 -2.59 2.56
CA VAL A 150 -4.12 -2.64 2.07
C VAL A 150 -3.78 -4.08 1.72
N PHE A 151 -3.41 -4.29 0.48
CA PHE A 151 -2.99 -5.57 -0.07
C PHE A 151 -1.46 -5.62 -0.21
N ALA A 152 -0.88 -6.80 -0.05
CA ALA A 152 0.58 -6.96 -0.09
C ALA A 152 1.19 -6.64 -1.48
N LYS A 153 0.45 -6.88 -2.57
CA LYS A 153 0.86 -6.62 -3.95
C LYS A 153 -0.06 -5.66 -4.68
N GLY A 154 -1.37 -5.71 -4.42
CA GLY A 154 -2.41 -4.90 -5.07
C GLY A 154 -2.51 -3.47 -4.54
N GLY A 155 -1.68 -3.09 -3.54
CA GLY A 155 -1.66 -1.74 -2.99
C GLY A 155 -2.86 -1.43 -2.09
N THR A 156 -3.29 -0.17 -2.08
CA THR A 156 -4.38 0.31 -1.23
C THR A 156 -5.62 0.58 -2.07
N VAL A 157 -6.74 0.00 -1.69
CA VAL A 157 -8.05 0.19 -2.33
C VAL A 157 -9.08 0.56 -1.28
N SER A 158 -9.97 1.50 -1.60
CA SER A 158 -11.05 1.93 -0.71
C SER A 158 -12.41 1.67 -1.32
N ILE A 159 -13.39 1.38 -0.47
CA ILE A 159 -14.79 1.18 -0.85
C ILE A 159 -15.72 1.82 0.18
N ALA A 160 -16.84 2.36 -0.29
CA ALA A 160 -17.95 2.73 0.58
C ALA A 160 -18.69 1.47 1.03
N ALA A 161 -18.84 1.28 2.33
CA ALA A 161 -19.58 0.20 2.92
C ALA A 161 -20.87 0.75 3.53
N GLU A 162 -22.00 0.14 3.21
CA GLU A 162 -23.29 0.49 3.79
C GLU A 162 -23.38 -0.05 5.22
N VAL A 163 -23.83 0.78 6.16
CA VAL A 163 -24.11 0.37 7.52
C VAL A 163 -25.51 -0.21 7.57
N THR A 164 -25.63 -1.52 7.75
CA THR A 164 -26.90 -2.26 7.71
C THR A 164 -27.31 -2.74 9.09
N ASN A 165 -28.62 -2.75 9.35
CA ASN A 165 -29.12 -3.41 10.53
C ASN A 165 -29.27 -4.92 10.22
N PRO A 166 -28.69 -5.83 11.02
CA PRO A 166 -28.81 -7.28 10.81
C PRO A 166 -30.27 -7.74 10.71
N GLU A 167 -31.18 -7.12 11.47
CA GLU A 167 -32.63 -7.41 11.44
C GLU A 167 -33.30 -6.97 10.14
N SER A 168 -32.68 -6.12 9.34
CA SER A 168 -33.24 -5.63 8.05
C SER A 168 -32.86 -6.52 6.86
N GLY A 169 -32.31 -7.69 7.08
CA GLY A 169 -31.94 -8.64 6.01
C GLY A 169 -30.69 -8.28 5.24
N GLY A 170 -29.85 -7.36 5.74
CA GLY A 170 -28.56 -6.99 5.11
C GLY A 170 -27.59 -8.14 4.92
N SER A 171 -27.70 -9.19 5.74
CA SER A 171 -26.91 -10.43 5.59
C SER A 171 -27.39 -11.33 4.46
N SER A 172 -28.64 -11.17 3.96
CA SER A 172 -29.18 -12.04 2.90
C SER A 172 -28.51 -11.84 1.53
N TYR A 173 -27.83 -10.73 1.31
CA TYR A 173 -27.06 -10.49 0.08
C TYR A 173 -25.82 -11.40 -0.06
N PHE A 174 -25.39 -12.08 1.00
CA PHE A 174 -24.24 -12.99 0.99
C PHE A 174 -24.62 -14.48 0.99
N LEU A 175 -25.90 -14.81 1.05
CA LEU A 175 -26.41 -16.17 1.16
C LEU A 175 -26.78 -16.82 -0.19
N ASN A 176 -26.61 -16.11 -1.31
CA ASN A 176 -26.86 -16.63 -2.67
C ASN A 176 -25.60 -16.75 -3.50
#